data_181ec58fdf6d657dea9795e839ec43d8
#
_entry.id   181ec58fdf6d657dea9795e839ec43d8
#
_cell.length_a   1.000
_cell.length_b   1.000
_cell.length_c   1.000
_cell.angle_alpha   90.00
_cell.angle_beta   90.00
_cell.angle_gamma   90.00
#
_symmetry.space_group_name_H-M   'P 1'
#
loop_
_entity.id
_entity.type
_entity.pdbx_description
1 polymer ?
#
loop_
_entity_poly.entity_id
_entity_poly.type
_entity_poly.pdbx_seq_one_letter_code
_entity_poly.pdbx_strand_id
1 'polypeptide(L)'
;MEITRRDALKTAALTALSYSRVMGANDRIGLGLIGAGGRGRFVMAEFQKNTEVGVRAVCDVYGARVDEALGKAAGAKPFQYHEKLLEMKGIDAVLIGSPDHWHKGHAVDAMDAGKDVYIEKPLCRTLDEAAPMVQAARRNDRICQVGLQQRSGPVYLEARDLFVKSGRIGRVTWVECIWNDVPPKPYAPRLMQKPADLDWVRFLGPVRYRDWNPRMFFSYRAYLDLNGGRMTDFGHHWLDVVHMYLGERSPDSAVAAGAIYDAQDGKDAPDVISALFEYPGFTVSFQSAIVGNPLPYGVTFYGDQGKLYVNRNRYVFTPTGKGAEPVQKEFPGDITADHVCNFLDCCKSRKRPLSDVALAAVSIEPPLLAVKSYVEKRRIHFDPGRSLVLPS
;
A
#
# COMPACT_ATOMS: atom_id res chain seq x y z
N MET A 1 0.48 -37.46 19.91
CA MET A 1 -0.25 -36.68 20.95
C MET A 1 -1.69 -36.62 20.50
N GLU A 2 -2.55 -37.46 21.05
CA GLU A 2 -3.97 -37.51 20.66
C GLU A 2 -4.70 -36.28 21.20
N ILE A 3 -5.32 -35.53 20.31
CA ILE A 3 -6.18 -34.39 20.67
C ILE A 3 -7.45 -34.98 21.27
N THR A 4 -7.71 -34.74 22.55
CA THR A 4 -8.90 -35.26 23.21
C THR A 4 -10.17 -34.56 22.73
N ARG A 5 -11.31 -35.28 22.74
CA ARG A 5 -12.64 -34.70 22.38
C ARG A 5 -12.97 -33.43 23.18
N ARG A 6 -12.40 -33.29 24.37
CA ARG A 6 -12.54 -32.13 25.26
C ARG A 6 -11.71 -30.92 24.77
N ASP A 7 -10.53 -31.16 24.16
CA ASP A 7 -9.68 -30.13 23.61
C ASP A 7 -10.25 -29.63 22.26
N ALA A 8 -10.80 -30.52 21.44
CA ALA A 8 -11.54 -30.17 20.24
C ALA A 8 -12.79 -29.30 20.54
N LEU A 9 -13.51 -29.65 21.64
CA LEU A 9 -14.66 -28.83 22.07
C LEU A 9 -14.27 -27.50 22.68
N LYS A 10 -13.13 -27.39 23.36
CA LYS A 10 -12.59 -26.11 23.85
C LYS A 10 -12.13 -25.23 22.69
N THR A 11 -11.46 -25.80 21.68
CA THR A 11 -11.05 -25.09 20.48
C THR A 11 -12.26 -24.65 19.65
N ALA A 12 -13.28 -25.49 19.52
CA ALA A 12 -14.54 -25.13 18.87
C ALA A 12 -15.35 -24.09 19.67
N ALA A 13 -15.31 -24.13 21.01
CA ALA A 13 -15.95 -23.11 21.86
C ALA A 13 -15.19 -21.75 21.81
N LEU A 14 -13.86 -21.78 21.73
CA LEU A 14 -13.05 -20.55 21.54
C LEU A 14 -13.23 -19.96 20.13
N THR A 15 -13.33 -20.79 19.09
CA THR A 15 -13.71 -20.37 17.75
C THR A 15 -15.17 -19.88 17.69
N ALA A 16 -16.11 -20.55 18.36
CA ALA A 16 -17.50 -20.13 18.42
C ALA A 16 -17.68 -18.83 19.22
N LEU A 17 -16.91 -18.61 20.29
CA LEU A 17 -16.87 -17.33 21.02
C LEU A 17 -16.20 -16.21 20.20
N SER A 18 -15.25 -16.54 19.33
CA SER A 18 -14.69 -15.65 18.31
C SER A 18 -15.71 -15.34 17.19
N TYR A 19 -16.54 -16.34 16.81
CA TYR A 19 -17.61 -16.22 15.82
C TYR A 19 -18.87 -15.54 16.36
N SER A 20 -19.16 -15.61 17.66
CA SER A 20 -20.35 -14.96 18.26
C SER A 20 -20.20 -13.45 18.41
N ARG A 21 -19.05 -12.88 18.11
CA ARG A 21 -18.85 -11.45 17.80
C ARG A 21 -18.93 -11.14 16.31
N VAL A 22 -19.58 -11.95 15.50
CA VAL A 22 -20.16 -11.52 14.25
C VAL A 22 -21.21 -10.47 14.61
N MET A 23 -20.88 -9.21 14.32
CA MET A 23 -21.67 -8.05 14.66
C MET A 23 -23.13 -8.26 14.28
N GLY A 24 -24.02 -8.07 15.24
CA GLY A 24 -25.44 -7.93 14.95
C GLY A 24 -25.61 -6.80 13.95
N ALA A 25 -26.64 -6.84 13.12
CA ALA A 25 -26.89 -5.86 12.06
C ALA A 25 -26.92 -4.38 12.53
N ASN A 26 -26.83 -4.13 13.85
CA ASN A 26 -26.85 -2.81 14.48
C ASN A 26 -25.50 -2.36 15.09
N ASP A 27 -24.44 -3.16 15.05
CA ASP A 27 -23.17 -2.79 15.67
C ASP A 27 -22.21 -2.18 14.65
N ARG A 28 -21.83 -0.93 14.89
CA ARG A 28 -20.82 -0.23 14.06
C ARG A 28 -19.45 -0.84 14.27
N ILE A 29 -18.70 -0.98 13.17
CA ILE A 29 -17.27 -1.32 13.22
C ILE A 29 -16.53 -0.20 13.96
N GLY A 30 -15.95 -0.53 15.10
CA GLY A 30 -15.08 0.36 15.87
C GLY A 30 -13.73 0.50 15.18
N LEU A 31 -13.46 1.66 14.59
CA LEU A 31 -12.21 1.95 13.88
C LEU A 31 -11.23 2.71 14.75
N GLY A 32 -9.97 2.24 14.82
CA GLY A 32 -8.83 2.98 15.35
C GLY A 32 -7.96 3.52 14.22
N LEU A 33 -7.50 4.78 14.31
CA LEU A 33 -6.50 5.35 13.40
C LEU A 33 -5.11 5.30 14.04
N ILE A 34 -4.14 4.69 13.37
CA ILE A 34 -2.71 4.69 13.74
C ILE A 34 -1.94 5.46 12.65
N GLY A 35 -1.35 6.60 13.02
CA GLY A 35 -0.74 7.52 12.07
C GLY A 35 -1.72 8.54 11.51
N ALA A 36 -1.94 9.62 12.27
CA ALA A 36 -2.89 10.69 11.98
C ALA A 36 -2.33 11.78 11.03
N GLY A 37 -1.38 11.42 10.17
CA GLY A 37 -0.88 12.27 9.10
C GLY A 37 -1.95 12.59 8.04
N GLY A 38 -1.62 13.39 7.04
CA GLY A 38 -2.57 13.82 5.99
C GLY A 38 -3.28 12.66 5.31
N ARG A 39 -2.55 11.58 4.95
CA ARG A 39 -3.14 10.41 4.29
C ARG A 39 -4.02 9.59 5.24
N GLY A 40 -3.58 9.37 6.49
CA GLY A 40 -4.40 8.68 7.49
C GLY A 40 -5.73 9.37 7.72
N ARG A 41 -5.72 10.70 7.90
CA ARG A 41 -6.95 11.51 8.06
C ARG A 41 -7.84 11.51 6.81
N PHE A 42 -7.25 11.53 5.61
CA PHE A 42 -8.01 11.44 4.36
C PHE A 42 -8.77 10.11 4.28
N VAL A 43 -8.09 8.98 4.49
CA VAL A 43 -8.73 7.65 4.43
C VAL A 43 -9.72 7.47 5.59
N MET A 44 -9.42 7.97 6.78
CA MET A 44 -10.37 7.99 7.90
C MET A 44 -11.67 8.70 7.50
N ALA A 45 -11.60 9.82 6.81
CA ALA A 45 -12.79 10.53 6.33
C ALA A 45 -13.59 9.70 5.30
N GLU A 46 -12.92 8.89 4.46
CA GLU A 46 -13.62 7.96 3.55
C GLU A 46 -14.34 6.85 4.34
N PHE A 47 -13.71 6.31 5.38
CA PHE A 47 -14.39 5.37 6.29
C PHE A 47 -15.63 5.98 6.95
N GLN A 48 -15.55 7.23 7.39
CA GLN A 48 -16.65 7.93 8.06
C GLN A 48 -17.88 8.20 7.18
N LYS A 49 -17.74 8.12 5.85
CA LYS A 49 -18.90 8.18 4.93
C LYS A 49 -19.81 6.95 5.08
N ASN A 50 -19.33 5.87 5.67
CA ASN A 50 -20.11 4.66 5.92
C ASN A 50 -20.75 4.73 7.32
N THR A 51 -22.06 4.69 7.39
CA THR A 51 -22.81 4.79 8.65
C THR A 51 -22.54 3.66 9.64
N GLU A 52 -21.98 2.55 9.13
CA GLU A 52 -21.61 1.37 9.90
C GLU A 52 -20.24 1.48 10.59
N VAL A 53 -19.51 2.58 10.38
CA VAL A 53 -18.20 2.83 10.99
C VAL A 53 -18.31 3.87 12.09
N GLY A 54 -17.64 3.62 13.21
CA GLY A 54 -17.42 4.60 14.26
C GLY A 54 -15.94 4.74 14.58
N VAL A 55 -15.34 5.90 14.32
CA VAL A 55 -13.95 6.15 14.75
C VAL A 55 -13.95 6.26 16.28
N ARG A 56 -13.25 5.35 16.94
CA ARG A 56 -13.22 5.20 18.41
C ARG A 56 -11.94 5.75 19.03
N ALA A 57 -10.84 5.72 18.28
CA ALA A 57 -9.54 6.13 18.75
C ALA A 57 -8.66 6.68 17.64
N VAL A 58 -7.76 7.59 17.99
CA VAL A 58 -6.76 8.17 17.12
C VAL A 58 -5.39 8.11 17.81
N CYS A 59 -4.37 7.69 17.09
CA CYS A 59 -3.01 7.57 17.58
C CYS A 59 -2.01 8.23 16.63
N ASP A 60 -1.15 9.07 17.17
CA ASP A 60 0.05 9.58 16.49
C ASP A 60 1.09 9.98 17.54
N VAL A 61 2.36 9.84 17.23
CA VAL A 61 3.48 10.26 18.10
C VAL A 61 3.63 11.78 18.19
N TYR A 62 2.83 12.53 17.44
CA TYR A 62 2.79 14.00 17.46
C TYR A 62 1.38 14.49 17.84
N GLY A 63 1.27 15.13 19.00
CA GLY A 63 0.01 15.58 19.60
C GLY A 63 -0.84 16.44 18.67
N ALA A 64 -0.23 17.40 17.98
CA ALA A 64 -0.94 18.26 17.05
C ALA A 64 -1.66 17.49 15.92
N ARG A 65 -1.12 16.34 15.45
CA ARG A 65 -1.80 15.48 14.47
C ARG A 65 -2.97 14.72 15.08
N VAL A 66 -2.85 14.33 16.35
CA VAL A 66 -3.95 13.73 17.11
C VAL A 66 -5.10 14.72 17.22
N ASP A 67 -4.82 15.96 17.62
CA ASP A 67 -5.84 17.02 17.76
C ASP A 67 -6.55 17.33 16.44
N GLU A 68 -5.79 17.43 15.33
CA GLU A 68 -6.37 17.63 14.00
C GLU A 68 -7.31 16.48 13.59
N ALA A 69 -6.99 15.24 13.96
CA ALA A 69 -7.82 14.09 13.65
C ALA A 69 -9.05 14.01 14.56
N LEU A 70 -8.92 14.33 15.85
CA LEU A 70 -10.02 14.40 16.81
C LEU A 70 -11.05 15.45 16.41
N GLY A 71 -10.60 16.58 15.83
CA GLY A 71 -11.51 17.60 15.28
C GLY A 71 -12.43 17.07 14.17
N LYS A 72 -12.11 15.90 13.58
CA LYS A 72 -12.92 15.21 12.56
C LYS A 72 -13.56 13.92 13.06
N ALA A 73 -13.25 13.48 14.26
CA ALA A 73 -13.70 12.21 14.84
C ALA A 73 -14.27 12.42 16.25
N ALA A 74 -15.43 13.09 16.33
CA ALA A 74 -16.07 13.42 17.60
C ALA A 74 -16.28 12.17 18.48
N GLY A 75 -15.81 12.26 19.74
CA GLY A 75 -15.91 11.18 20.73
C GLY A 75 -14.82 10.12 20.62
N ALA A 76 -13.88 10.21 19.67
CA ALA A 76 -12.73 9.34 19.61
C ALA A 76 -11.73 9.67 20.75
N LYS A 77 -11.03 8.64 21.25
CA LYS A 77 -10.02 8.80 22.30
C LYS A 77 -8.64 9.04 21.70
N PRO A 78 -7.83 9.98 22.26
CA PRO A 78 -6.45 10.20 21.85
C PRO A 78 -5.51 9.15 22.44
N PHE A 79 -4.50 8.76 21.66
CA PHE A 79 -3.39 7.93 22.09
C PHE A 79 -2.09 8.43 21.44
N GLN A 80 -0.99 8.38 22.19
CA GLN A 80 0.34 8.66 21.64
C GLN A 80 1.00 7.38 21.07
N TYR A 81 0.69 6.23 21.65
CA TYR A 81 1.29 4.93 21.31
C TYR A 81 0.22 3.94 20.87
N HIS A 82 0.48 3.23 19.78
CA HIS A 82 -0.47 2.31 19.16
C HIS A 82 -0.82 1.13 20.08
N GLU A 83 0.11 0.66 20.91
CA GLU A 83 -0.12 -0.44 21.85
C GLU A 83 -1.31 -0.10 22.77
N LYS A 84 -1.37 1.14 23.26
CA LYS A 84 -2.47 1.57 24.13
C LYS A 84 -3.81 1.72 23.40
N LEU A 85 -3.77 2.09 22.12
CA LEU A 85 -4.95 2.06 21.28
C LEU A 85 -5.45 0.62 21.09
N LEU A 86 -4.55 -0.33 20.84
CA LEU A 86 -4.89 -1.74 20.61
C LEU A 86 -5.48 -2.43 21.84
N GLU A 87 -5.12 -2.00 23.06
CA GLU A 87 -5.71 -2.48 24.33
C GLU A 87 -7.17 -2.00 24.52
N MET A 88 -7.60 -0.97 23.78
CA MET A 88 -8.92 -0.38 23.95
C MET A 88 -10.03 -1.35 23.48
N LYS A 89 -11.02 -1.59 24.37
CA LYS A 89 -12.23 -2.33 24.02
C LYS A 89 -13.07 -1.55 23.01
N GLY A 90 -13.73 -2.25 22.09
CA GLY A 90 -14.58 -1.65 21.06
C GLY A 90 -13.83 -1.12 19.84
N ILE A 91 -12.57 -1.48 19.68
CA ILE A 91 -11.82 -1.41 18.42
C ILE A 91 -11.89 -2.78 17.75
N ASP A 92 -12.49 -2.84 16.56
CA ASP A 92 -12.64 -4.06 15.75
C ASP A 92 -11.63 -4.09 14.61
N ALA A 93 -11.33 -2.91 14.06
CA ALA A 93 -10.40 -2.72 12.97
C ALA A 93 -9.51 -1.49 13.19
N VAL A 94 -8.35 -1.49 12.56
CA VAL A 94 -7.45 -0.33 12.54
C VAL A 94 -7.12 0.11 11.11
N LEU A 95 -7.06 1.42 10.92
CA LEU A 95 -6.49 2.09 9.76
C LEU A 95 -5.06 2.49 10.10
N ILE A 96 -4.08 1.96 9.37
CA ILE A 96 -2.67 2.29 9.53
C ILE A 96 -2.25 3.23 8.40
N GLY A 97 -1.95 4.49 8.75
CA GLY A 97 -1.46 5.55 7.86
C GLY A 97 -0.14 6.15 8.34
N SER A 98 0.63 5.39 9.11
CA SER A 98 1.98 5.73 9.56
C SER A 98 3.00 5.74 8.43
N PRO A 99 4.23 6.22 8.61
CA PRO A 99 5.31 6.02 7.65
C PRO A 99 5.67 4.54 7.48
N ASP A 100 6.20 4.20 6.29
CA ASP A 100 6.40 2.83 5.82
C ASP A 100 7.28 1.96 6.74
N HIS A 101 8.30 2.54 7.36
CA HIS A 101 9.19 1.84 8.29
C HIS A 101 8.50 1.34 9.57
N TRP A 102 7.28 1.81 9.82
CA TRP A 102 6.43 1.34 10.92
C TRP A 102 5.37 0.32 10.48
N HIS A 103 5.15 0.16 9.17
CA HIS A 103 4.02 -0.64 8.66
C HIS A 103 4.03 -2.07 9.20
N LYS A 104 5.19 -2.76 9.13
CA LYS A 104 5.30 -4.14 9.66
C LYS A 104 4.93 -4.21 11.14
N GLY A 105 5.55 -3.35 11.98
CA GLY A 105 5.30 -3.35 13.42
C GLY A 105 3.83 -3.12 13.74
N HIS A 106 3.26 -2.02 13.24
CA HIS A 106 1.87 -1.68 13.50
C HIS A 106 0.87 -2.73 12.99
N ALA A 107 1.11 -3.32 11.81
CA ALA A 107 0.20 -4.31 11.26
C ALA A 107 0.26 -5.64 12.02
N VAL A 108 1.46 -6.11 12.37
CA VAL A 108 1.64 -7.36 13.14
C VAL A 108 1.02 -7.20 14.53
N ASP A 109 1.34 -6.12 15.25
CA ASP A 109 0.81 -5.86 16.60
C ASP A 109 -0.72 -5.75 16.60
N ALA A 110 -1.29 -5.10 15.57
CA ALA A 110 -2.74 -4.97 15.44
C ALA A 110 -3.41 -6.33 15.20
N MET A 111 -2.87 -7.15 14.29
CA MET A 111 -3.42 -8.47 14.02
C MET A 111 -3.24 -9.43 15.20
N ASP A 112 -2.13 -9.36 15.94
CA ASP A 112 -1.89 -10.13 17.16
C ASP A 112 -2.81 -9.69 18.30
N ALA A 113 -3.23 -8.43 18.33
CA ALA A 113 -4.28 -7.92 19.20
C ALA A 113 -5.70 -8.24 18.72
N GLY A 114 -5.84 -9.07 17.67
CA GLY A 114 -7.14 -9.55 17.16
C GLY A 114 -7.90 -8.49 16.33
N LYS A 115 -7.24 -7.48 15.78
CA LYS A 115 -7.88 -6.44 14.96
C LYS A 115 -7.74 -6.75 13.48
N ASP A 116 -8.78 -6.45 12.69
CA ASP A 116 -8.66 -6.38 11.24
C ASP A 116 -7.89 -5.11 10.85
N VAL A 117 -7.16 -5.16 9.74
CA VAL A 117 -6.21 -4.11 9.36
C VAL A 117 -6.48 -3.60 7.95
N TYR A 118 -6.70 -2.28 7.83
CA TYR A 118 -6.48 -1.55 6.59
C TYR A 118 -5.15 -0.81 6.71
N ILE A 119 -4.19 -1.11 5.85
CA ILE A 119 -2.88 -0.47 5.89
C ILE A 119 -2.59 0.26 4.59
N GLU A 120 -2.06 1.47 4.67
CA GLU A 120 -1.67 2.23 3.49
C GLU A 120 -0.48 1.58 2.76
N LYS A 121 -0.38 1.87 1.47
CA LYS A 121 0.77 1.48 0.64
C LYS A 121 1.95 2.47 0.86
N PRO A 122 3.19 2.06 0.54
CA PRO A 122 3.65 0.71 0.20
C PRO A 122 3.52 -0.24 1.37
N LEU A 123 3.34 -1.54 1.11
CA LEU A 123 3.09 -2.51 2.19
C LEU A 123 4.19 -2.47 3.26
N CYS A 124 5.43 -2.43 2.84
CA CYS A 124 6.60 -2.47 3.72
C CYS A 124 7.82 -1.80 3.05
N ARG A 125 8.90 -1.65 3.81
CA ARG A 125 10.13 -0.98 3.38
C ARG A 125 11.22 -1.94 2.88
N THR A 126 11.25 -3.19 3.37
CA THR A 126 12.24 -4.20 3.00
C THR A 126 11.58 -5.54 2.67
N LEU A 127 12.25 -6.38 1.88
CA LEU A 127 11.72 -7.67 1.41
C LEU A 127 11.35 -8.62 2.56
N ASP A 128 12.10 -8.61 3.65
CA ASP A 128 11.90 -9.46 4.82
C ASP A 128 10.69 -9.05 5.69
N GLU A 129 10.14 -7.86 5.49
CA GLU A 129 9.03 -7.35 6.29
C GLU A 129 7.66 -7.88 5.85
N ALA A 130 7.49 -8.27 4.58
CA ALA A 130 6.19 -8.68 4.05
C ALA A 130 5.73 -10.04 4.61
N ALA A 131 6.60 -11.03 4.66
CA ALA A 131 6.25 -12.37 5.12
C ALA A 131 5.71 -12.42 6.56
N PRO A 132 6.29 -11.74 7.57
CA PRO A 132 5.72 -11.64 8.91
C PRO A 132 4.29 -11.05 8.95
N MET A 133 3.99 -10.08 8.08
CA MET A 133 2.65 -9.48 8.00
C MET A 133 1.62 -10.48 7.46
N VAL A 134 1.98 -11.22 6.39
CA VAL A 134 1.14 -12.30 5.85
C VAL A 134 0.92 -13.39 6.90
N GLN A 135 1.98 -13.81 7.60
CA GLN A 135 1.89 -14.81 8.65
C GLN A 135 0.99 -14.37 9.81
N ALA A 136 1.10 -13.09 10.24
CA ALA A 136 0.25 -12.54 11.29
C ALA A 136 -1.24 -12.54 10.90
N ALA A 137 -1.56 -12.16 9.67
CA ALA A 137 -2.93 -12.20 9.14
C ALA A 137 -3.49 -13.63 9.15
N ARG A 138 -2.69 -14.62 8.75
CA ARG A 138 -3.15 -16.03 8.65
C ARG A 138 -3.26 -16.71 10.02
N ARG A 139 -2.27 -16.56 10.91
CA ARG A 139 -2.30 -17.19 12.24
C ARG A 139 -3.41 -16.67 13.13
N ASN A 140 -3.78 -15.41 12.97
CA ASN A 140 -4.81 -14.74 13.76
C ASN A 140 -6.19 -14.71 13.08
N ASP A 141 -6.32 -15.25 11.86
CA ASP A 141 -7.53 -15.17 11.03
C ASP A 141 -8.05 -13.72 10.92
N ARG A 142 -7.14 -12.78 10.59
CA ARG A 142 -7.50 -11.37 10.43
C ARG A 142 -7.54 -10.96 8.98
N ILE A 143 -8.49 -10.08 8.67
CA ILE A 143 -8.53 -9.38 7.39
C ILE A 143 -7.40 -8.36 7.40
N CYS A 144 -6.54 -8.40 6.38
CA CYS A 144 -5.52 -7.38 6.16
C CYS A 144 -5.56 -6.92 4.72
N GLN A 145 -6.09 -5.72 4.49
CA GLN A 145 -6.20 -5.08 3.19
C GLN A 145 -5.17 -3.96 3.07
N VAL A 146 -4.47 -3.94 1.93
CA VAL A 146 -3.47 -2.91 1.63
C VAL A 146 -4.07 -1.83 0.73
N GLY A 147 -3.73 -0.56 0.95
CA GLY A 147 -4.24 0.61 0.24
C GLY A 147 -3.85 0.67 -1.25
N LEU A 148 -4.04 -0.42 -1.98
CA LEU A 148 -3.85 -0.53 -3.44
C LEU A 148 -5.20 -0.38 -4.14
N GLN A 149 -5.73 0.84 -4.12
CA GLN A 149 -7.10 1.18 -4.52
C GLN A 149 -7.45 0.76 -5.94
N GLN A 150 -6.46 0.63 -6.83
CA GLN A 150 -6.64 0.19 -8.22
C GLN A 150 -7.32 -1.18 -8.31
N ARG A 151 -7.08 -2.08 -7.33
CA ARG A 151 -7.70 -3.40 -7.29
C ARG A 151 -9.21 -3.38 -7.11
N SER A 152 -9.76 -2.30 -6.58
CA SER A 152 -11.21 -2.10 -6.39
C SER A 152 -11.80 -1.11 -7.40
N GLY A 153 -10.97 -0.41 -8.15
CA GLY A 153 -11.41 0.63 -9.09
C GLY A 153 -12.13 0.05 -10.32
N PRO A 154 -13.38 0.48 -10.61
CA PRO A 154 -14.15 -0.04 -11.73
C PRO A 154 -13.43 0.04 -13.07
N VAL A 155 -12.66 1.12 -13.30
CA VAL A 155 -11.88 1.31 -14.53
C VAL A 155 -10.88 0.17 -14.76
N TYR A 156 -10.19 -0.27 -13.70
CA TYR A 156 -9.19 -1.34 -13.78
C TYR A 156 -9.84 -2.71 -13.92
N LEU A 157 -10.93 -2.96 -13.18
CA LEU A 157 -11.68 -4.22 -13.25
C LEU A 157 -12.28 -4.43 -14.62
N GLU A 158 -12.96 -3.41 -15.16
CA GLU A 158 -13.60 -3.49 -16.49
C GLU A 158 -12.56 -3.64 -17.60
N ALA A 159 -11.48 -2.85 -17.59
CA ALA A 159 -10.42 -2.95 -18.59
C ALA A 159 -9.73 -4.32 -18.57
N ARG A 160 -9.44 -4.86 -17.40
CA ARG A 160 -8.88 -6.21 -17.24
C ARG A 160 -9.78 -7.27 -17.86
N ASP A 161 -11.07 -7.23 -17.53
CA ASP A 161 -12.01 -8.28 -17.93
C ASP A 161 -12.33 -8.21 -19.44
N LEU A 162 -12.46 -6.98 -20.00
CA LEU A 162 -12.77 -6.78 -21.40
C LEU A 162 -11.59 -7.04 -22.36
N PHE A 163 -10.35 -6.81 -21.95
CA PHE A 163 -9.22 -6.83 -22.89
C PHE A 163 -8.16 -7.87 -22.56
N VAL A 164 -7.87 -8.10 -21.27
CA VAL A 164 -6.84 -9.05 -20.87
C VAL A 164 -7.40 -10.45 -20.66
N LYS A 165 -8.37 -10.62 -19.76
CA LYS A 165 -8.99 -11.92 -19.48
C LYS A 165 -9.76 -12.50 -20.68
N SER A 166 -10.35 -11.64 -21.50
CA SER A 166 -11.01 -12.06 -22.73
C SER A 166 -10.05 -12.49 -23.84
N GLY A 167 -8.75 -12.23 -23.68
CA GLY A 167 -7.73 -12.48 -24.69
C GLY A 167 -7.68 -11.46 -25.84
N ARG A 168 -8.51 -10.40 -25.83
CA ARG A 168 -8.56 -9.40 -26.91
C ARG A 168 -7.25 -8.66 -27.15
N ILE A 169 -6.42 -8.46 -26.11
CA ILE A 169 -5.12 -7.82 -26.22
C ILE A 169 -4.06 -8.74 -26.88
N GLY A 170 -4.33 -10.06 -26.90
CA GLY A 170 -3.37 -11.07 -27.32
C GLY A 170 -2.26 -11.30 -26.30
N ARG A 171 -1.09 -11.76 -26.77
CA ARG A 171 0.06 -12.01 -25.92
C ARG A 171 0.79 -10.70 -25.60
N VAL A 172 0.79 -10.30 -24.33
CA VAL A 172 1.53 -9.13 -23.85
C VAL A 172 3.00 -9.50 -23.70
N THR A 173 3.90 -8.69 -24.28
CA THR A 173 5.36 -8.86 -24.17
C THR A 173 6.06 -7.68 -23.53
N TRP A 174 5.42 -6.52 -23.50
CA TRP A 174 5.94 -5.30 -22.92
C TRP A 174 4.86 -4.56 -22.12
N VAL A 175 5.24 -4.03 -20.95
CA VAL A 175 4.39 -3.13 -20.16
C VAL A 175 5.18 -1.89 -19.79
N GLU A 176 4.57 -0.74 -19.95
CA GLU A 176 5.14 0.55 -19.59
C GLU A 176 4.35 1.19 -18.45
N CYS A 177 5.02 1.50 -17.35
CA CYS A 177 4.47 2.15 -16.19
C CYS A 177 5.10 3.53 -16.03
N ILE A 178 4.29 4.59 -16.08
CA ILE A 178 4.80 5.97 -15.95
C ILE A 178 4.06 6.68 -14.83
N TRP A 179 4.84 7.29 -13.93
CA TRP A 179 4.33 8.21 -12.92
C TRP A 179 5.24 9.42 -12.80
N ASN A 180 5.10 10.35 -13.72
CA ASN A 180 5.77 11.64 -13.63
C ASN A 180 4.95 12.59 -12.76
N ASP A 181 5.61 13.58 -12.18
CA ASP A 181 5.02 14.54 -11.26
C ASP A 181 5.59 15.93 -11.52
N VAL A 182 4.88 16.96 -11.09
CA VAL A 182 5.40 18.34 -11.13
C VAL A 182 6.44 18.53 -10.02
N PRO A 183 7.41 19.45 -10.21
CA PRO A 183 8.35 19.78 -9.16
C PRO A 183 7.59 20.17 -7.87
N PRO A 184 7.91 19.54 -6.72
CA PRO A 184 7.33 19.97 -5.47
C PRO A 184 7.75 21.41 -5.18
N LYS A 185 6.89 22.13 -4.47
CA LYS A 185 7.31 23.44 -3.92
C LYS A 185 8.58 23.22 -3.07
N PRO A 186 9.54 24.17 -3.11
CA PRO A 186 10.73 24.07 -2.26
C PRO A 186 10.34 23.77 -0.82
N TYR A 187 11.03 22.82 -0.19
CA TYR A 187 10.78 22.53 1.20
C TYR A 187 11.09 23.75 2.06
N ALA A 188 10.06 24.34 2.64
CA ALA A 188 10.20 25.36 3.65
C ALA A 188 10.08 24.66 5.01
N PRO A 189 11.10 24.70 5.88
CA PRO A 189 11.02 24.09 7.21
C PRO A 189 9.91 24.78 8.02
N ARG A 190 8.86 24.01 8.34
CA ARG A 190 7.71 24.53 9.09
C ARG A 190 8.03 24.70 10.56
N LEU A 191 8.93 23.89 11.09
CA LEU A 191 9.35 23.86 12.49
C LEU A 191 10.85 23.58 12.56
N MET A 192 11.63 24.58 12.88
CA MET A 192 13.09 24.41 13.06
C MET A 192 13.41 23.66 14.35
N GLN A 193 12.67 23.92 15.42
CA GLN A 193 12.80 23.23 16.70
C GLN A 193 11.84 22.04 16.77
N LYS A 194 12.25 20.97 17.43
CA LYS A 194 11.40 19.82 17.70
C LYS A 194 10.21 20.25 18.58
N PRO A 195 8.96 19.97 18.16
CA PRO A 195 7.79 20.19 19.01
C PRO A 195 7.92 19.42 20.34
N ALA A 196 7.47 20.04 21.42
CA ALA A 196 7.54 19.43 22.75
C ALA A 196 6.66 18.17 22.86
N ASP A 197 5.54 18.14 22.14
CA ASP A 197 4.54 17.07 22.08
C ASP A 197 4.85 16.00 21.00
N LEU A 198 6.04 16.04 20.38
CA LEU A 198 6.49 15.05 19.42
C LEU A 198 7.49 14.08 20.08
N ASP A 199 7.17 12.78 20.06
CA ASP A 199 8.13 11.73 20.36
C ASP A 199 8.93 11.37 19.10
N TRP A 200 10.08 12.04 18.93
CA TRP A 200 10.96 11.85 17.79
C TRP A 200 11.62 10.48 17.77
N VAL A 201 11.99 9.95 18.93
CA VAL A 201 12.62 8.62 19.06
C VAL A 201 11.62 7.55 18.59
N ARG A 202 10.38 7.67 19.04
CA ARG A 202 9.29 6.76 18.60
C ARG A 202 8.97 6.93 17.13
N PHE A 203 9.02 8.15 16.58
CA PHE A 203 8.85 8.35 15.13
C PHE A 203 9.89 7.57 14.33
N LEU A 204 11.17 7.63 14.71
CA LEU A 204 12.25 6.89 14.06
C LEU A 204 12.08 5.37 14.21
N GLY A 205 11.64 4.90 15.38
CA GLY A 205 11.31 3.48 15.62
C GLY A 205 12.44 2.52 15.27
N PRO A 206 12.25 1.62 14.29
CA PRO A 206 13.22 0.58 13.97
C PRO A 206 14.43 1.09 13.17
N VAL A 207 14.43 2.34 12.71
CA VAL A 207 15.56 2.88 11.94
C VAL A 207 16.62 3.49 12.86
N ARG A 208 17.84 3.67 12.32
CA ARG A 208 18.93 4.23 13.10
C ARG A 208 18.56 5.60 13.67
N TYR A 209 18.86 5.82 14.95
CA TYR A 209 18.68 7.13 15.60
C TYR A 209 19.43 8.24 14.86
N ARG A 210 18.79 9.40 14.75
CA ARG A 210 19.31 10.67 14.23
C ARG A 210 18.73 11.81 15.02
N ASP A 211 19.48 12.90 15.10
CA ASP A 211 18.99 14.13 15.67
C ASP A 211 17.78 14.67 14.92
N TRP A 212 17.03 15.53 15.58
CA TRP A 212 15.83 16.11 14.99
C TRP A 212 16.12 16.74 13.63
N ASN A 213 15.36 16.30 12.64
CA ASN A 213 15.37 16.84 11.29
C ASN A 213 13.90 17.08 10.87
N PRO A 214 13.46 18.35 10.79
CA PRO A 214 12.08 18.66 10.43
C PRO A 214 11.70 18.16 9.02
N ARG A 215 12.64 18.18 8.08
CA ARG A 215 12.40 17.63 6.75
C ARG A 215 12.14 16.13 6.78
N MET A 216 12.91 15.38 7.55
CA MET A 216 12.71 13.94 7.69
C MET A 216 11.33 13.62 8.28
N PHE A 217 10.83 14.43 9.19
CA PHE A 217 9.50 14.25 9.76
C PHE A 217 8.37 14.62 8.79
N PHE A 218 8.47 15.77 8.11
CA PHE A 218 7.41 16.26 7.23
C PHE A 218 7.48 15.72 5.80
N SER A 219 8.65 15.23 5.38
CA SER A 219 8.93 14.71 4.03
C SER A 219 9.69 13.38 4.08
N TYR A 220 9.28 12.46 4.94
CA TYR A 220 9.97 11.19 5.19
C TYR A 220 10.21 10.35 3.91
N ARG A 221 9.39 10.55 2.87
CA ARG A 221 9.56 9.91 1.56
C ARG A 221 10.83 10.32 0.82
N ALA A 222 11.50 11.36 1.28
CA ALA A 222 12.80 11.79 0.75
C ALA A 222 13.99 10.98 1.31
N TYR A 223 13.75 10.00 2.19
CA TYR A 223 14.78 9.21 2.87
C TYR A 223 14.54 7.72 2.70
N LEU A 224 15.52 7.02 2.08
CA LEU A 224 15.42 5.62 1.67
C LEU A 224 15.26 4.66 2.86
N ASP A 225 15.71 5.02 4.04
CA ASP A 225 15.54 4.21 5.24
C ASP A 225 14.19 4.38 5.94
N LEU A 226 13.40 5.39 5.56
CA LEU A 226 12.03 5.59 6.01
C LEU A 226 11.00 5.18 4.97
N ASN A 227 11.38 5.24 3.68
CA ASN A 227 10.54 4.93 2.52
C ASN A 227 11.45 4.56 1.34
N GLY A 228 11.00 3.80 0.38
CA GLY A 228 11.78 3.46 -0.83
C GLY A 228 11.75 4.54 -1.93
N GLY A 229 11.41 5.78 -1.57
CA GLY A 229 11.32 6.90 -2.51
C GLY A 229 10.20 6.72 -3.54
N ARG A 230 10.33 7.39 -4.68
CA ARG A 230 9.35 7.36 -5.78
C ARG A 230 9.09 5.94 -6.30
N MET A 231 10.08 5.05 -6.22
CA MET A 231 9.96 3.67 -6.68
C MET A 231 8.92 2.88 -5.88
N THR A 232 8.95 2.94 -4.55
CA THR A 232 7.95 2.24 -3.74
C THR A 232 6.66 3.03 -3.60
N ASP A 233 6.73 4.37 -3.52
CA ASP A 233 5.55 5.22 -3.32
C ASP A 233 4.61 5.19 -4.53
N PHE A 234 5.14 5.23 -5.75
CA PHE A 234 4.37 5.22 -6.98
C PHE A 234 4.43 3.88 -7.73
N GLY A 235 5.60 3.24 -7.75
CA GLY A 235 5.81 1.97 -8.45
C GLY A 235 4.94 0.86 -7.91
N HIS A 236 4.72 0.78 -6.59
CA HIS A 236 3.84 -0.23 -6.01
C HIS A 236 2.42 -0.17 -6.59
N HIS A 237 1.86 1.01 -6.85
CA HIS A 237 0.55 1.14 -7.49
C HIS A 237 0.51 0.53 -8.89
N TRP A 238 1.51 0.83 -9.74
CA TRP A 238 1.47 0.39 -11.14
C TRP A 238 1.92 -1.04 -11.32
N LEU A 239 2.93 -1.48 -10.57
CA LEU A 239 3.39 -2.88 -10.62
C LEU A 239 2.34 -3.83 -10.05
N ASP A 240 1.54 -3.36 -9.09
CA ASP A 240 0.37 -4.09 -8.60
C ASP A 240 -0.72 -4.25 -9.69
N VAL A 241 -0.95 -3.22 -10.53
CA VAL A 241 -1.85 -3.34 -11.69
C VAL A 241 -1.31 -4.34 -12.71
N VAL A 242 0.01 -4.37 -12.93
CA VAL A 242 0.64 -5.38 -13.80
C VAL A 242 0.36 -6.79 -13.27
N HIS A 243 0.58 -7.02 -11.97
CA HIS A 243 0.31 -8.32 -11.34
C HIS A 243 -1.18 -8.69 -11.41
N MET A 244 -2.07 -7.74 -11.14
CA MET A 244 -3.52 -7.95 -11.25
C MET A 244 -3.98 -8.37 -12.65
N TYR A 245 -3.27 -7.95 -13.70
CA TYR A 245 -3.62 -8.21 -15.11
C TYR A 245 -2.91 -9.43 -15.68
N LEU A 246 -1.62 -9.62 -15.37
CA LEU A 246 -0.79 -10.64 -16.00
C LEU A 246 -0.43 -11.82 -15.09
N GLY A 247 -0.84 -11.78 -13.82
CA GLY A 247 -0.61 -12.83 -12.82
C GLY A 247 0.24 -12.37 -11.65
N GLU A 248 -0.06 -12.93 -10.49
CA GLU A 248 0.54 -12.60 -9.20
C GLU A 248 1.91 -13.29 -9.04
N ARG A 249 2.91 -12.76 -9.75
CA ARG A 249 4.28 -13.29 -9.69
C ARG A 249 5.29 -12.14 -9.73
N SER A 250 6.34 -12.24 -8.96
CA SER A 250 7.48 -11.32 -9.00
C SER A 250 8.42 -11.58 -10.18
N PRO A 251 9.22 -10.58 -10.61
CA PRO A 251 10.16 -10.72 -11.70
C PRO A 251 11.34 -11.62 -11.31
N ASP A 252 12.00 -12.22 -12.31
CA ASP A 252 13.23 -12.97 -12.13
C ASP A 252 14.45 -12.04 -11.96
N SER A 253 14.37 -10.79 -12.42
CA SER A 253 15.40 -9.77 -12.19
C SER A 253 14.85 -8.35 -12.26
N ALA A 254 15.58 -7.42 -11.62
CA ALA A 254 15.35 -5.98 -11.71
C ALA A 254 16.66 -5.21 -11.89
N VAL A 255 16.63 -4.15 -12.70
CA VAL A 255 17.70 -3.17 -12.80
C VAL A 255 17.10 -1.77 -12.75
N ALA A 256 17.75 -0.87 -11.98
CA ALA A 256 17.30 0.51 -11.84
C ALA A 256 18.45 1.49 -11.91
N ALA A 257 18.17 2.66 -12.49
CA ALA A 257 19.05 3.82 -12.53
C ALA A 257 18.27 5.09 -12.20
N GLY A 258 18.94 6.04 -11.59
CA GLY A 258 18.33 7.32 -11.20
C GLY A 258 19.33 8.19 -10.47
N ALA A 259 18.92 9.39 -10.13
CA ALA A 259 19.70 10.33 -9.34
C ALA A 259 18.83 11.41 -8.69
N ILE A 260 19.47 12.23 -7.87
CA ILE A 260 18.93 13.47 -7.35
C ILE A 260 19.42 14.59 -8.29
N TYR A 261 18.51 15.12 -9.11
CA TYR A 261 18.78 16.22 -10.05
C TYR A 261 18.21 17.55 -9.57
N ASP A 262 17.21 17.52 -8.69
CA ASP A 262 16.65 18.68 -8.02
C ASP A 262 17.51 19.07 -6.79
N ALA A 263 17.02 19.90 -5.92
CA ALA A 263 17.76 20.43 -4.77
C ALA A 263 18.54 19.38 -3.96
N GLN A 264 19.82 19.63 -3.75
CA GLN A 264 20.73 18.87 -2.88
C GLN A 264 20.53 19.29 -1.41
N ASP A 265 19.40 18.94 -0.84
CA ASP A 265 18.89 19.44 0.43
C ASP A 265 18.90 18.39 1.56
N GLY A 266 19.78 17.39 1.43
CA GLY A 266 19.99 16.33 2.42
C GLY A 266 19.05 15.13 2.26
N LYS A 267 18.27 15.05 1.17
CA LYS A 267 17.54 13.83 0.77
C LYS A 267 18.52 12.80 0.21
N ASP A 268 18.15 11.49 0.29
CA ASP A 268 18.90 10.39 -0.29
C ASP A 268 18.07 9.56 -1.29
N ALA A 269 16.74 9.74 -1.30
CA ALA A 269 15.88 9.14 -2.29
C ALA A 269 15.95 9.91 -3.64
N PRO A 270 16.08 9.20 -4.78
CA PRO A 270 16.17 9.84 -6.10
C PRO A 270 14.86 10.53 -6.48
N ASP A 271 14.97 11.71 -7.13
CA ASP A 271 13.84 12.43 -7.70
C ASP A 271 13.53 12.02 -9.15
N VAL A 272 14.49 11.35 -9.80
CA VAL A 272 14.30 10.66 -11.07
C VAL A 272 14.79 9.23 -10.93
N ILE A 273 13.92 8.26 -11.25
CA ILE A 273 14.26 6.84 -11.23
C ILE A 273 13.55 6.10 -12.36
N SER A 274 14.31 5.23 -13.04
CA SER A 274 13.78 4.30 -14.05
C SER A 274 14.22 2.88 -13.71
N ALA A 275 13.36 1.92 -13.97
CA ALA A 275 13.66 0.50 -13.74
C ALA A 275 13.12 -0.39 -14.86
N LEU A 276 13.76 -1.54 -15.05
CA LEU A 276 13.31 -2.65 -15.89
C LEU A 276 13.18 -3.90 -15.03
N PHE A 277 12.11 -4.64 -15.26
CA PHE A 277 11.78 -5.89 -14.57
C PHE A 277 11.58 -6.99 -15.61
N GLU A 278 12.30 -8.09 -15.48
CA GLU A 278 12.18 -9.25 -16.37
C GLU A 278 11.29 -10.30 -15.73
N TYR A 279 10.17 -10.58 -16.40
CA TYR A 279 9.23 -11.65 -16.05
C TYR A 279 9.29 -12.75 -17.10
N PRO A 280 8.88 -13.98 -16.80
CA PRO A 280 8.71 -14.99 -17.84
C PRO A 280 7.71 -14.56 -18.90
N GLY A 281 8.19 -14.30 -20.11
CA GLY A 281 7.37 -13.98 -21.26
C GLY A 281 7.08 -12.49 -21.48
N PHE A 282 7.42 -11.58 -20.55
CA PHE A 282 7.28 -10.14 -20.77
C PHE A 282 8.28 -9.32 -19.93
N THR A 283 8.46 -8.08 -20.33
CA THR A 283 9.28 -7.12 -19.58
C THR A 283 8.42 -5.92 -19.17
N VAL A 284 8.68 -5.37 -17.99
CA VAL A 284 8.03 -4.15 -17.50
C VAL A 284 9.05 -3.05 -17.35
N SER A 285 8.75 -1.85 -17.85
CA SER A 285 9.48 -0.63 -17.51
C SER A 285 8.69 0.20 -16.51
N PHE A 286 9.38 0.81 -15.58
CA PHE A 286 8.83 1.85 -14.71
C PHE A 286 9.67 3.11 -14.79
N GLN A 287 9.00 4.24 -14.93
CA GLN A 287 9.63 5.55 -14.92
C GLN A 287 8.89 6.49 -13.98
N SER A 288 9.66 7.20 -13.16
CA SER A 288 9.15 8.30 -12.36
C SER A 288 10.15 9.44 -12.33
N ALA A 289 9.72 10.61 -12.79
CA ALA A 289 10.54 11.81 -12.87
C ALA A 289 9.75 13.04 -12.40
N ILE A 290 10.47 14.02 -11.88
CA ILE A 290 9.96 15.37 -11.62
C ILE A 290 10.14 16.18 -12.89
N VAL A 291 9.05 16.55 -13.55
CA VAL A 291 9.04 17.28 -14.83
C VAL A 291 8.01 18.40 -14.81
N GLY A 292 8.21 19.42 -15.63
CA GLY A 292 7.29 20.56 -15.69
C GLY A 292 5.87 20.22 -16.19
N ASN A 293 5.75 19.15 -16.99
CA ASN A 293 4.48 18.58 -17.42
C ASN A 293 4.45 17.10 -17.02
N PRO A 294 3.57 16.67 -16.10
CA PRO A 294 3.58 15.33 -15.53
C PRO A 294 3.06 14.22 -16.46
N LEU A 295 2.59 14.53 -17.66
CA LEU A 295 2.08 13.54 -18.60
C LEU A 295 3.22 12.89 -19.42
N PRO A 296 3.11 11.59 -19.76
CA PRO A 296 2.01 10.65 -19.46
C PRO A 296 2.01 10.13 -18.01
N TYR A 297 0.84 9.57 -17.61
CA TYR A 297 0.59 9.01 -16.28
C TYR A 297 -0.32 7.80 -16.42
N GLY A 298 0.15 6.60 -16.13
CA GLY A 298 -0.64 5.37 -16.24
C GLY A 298 0.20 4.14 -16.57
N VAL A 299 -0.49 3.07 -16.92
CA VAL A 299 0.11 1.79 -17.36
C VAL A 299 -0.34 1.49 -18.78
N THR A 300 0.60 1.12 -19.64
CA THR A 300 0.32 0.68 -21.01
C THR A 300 0.80 -0.76 -21.21
N PHE A 301 -0.11 -1.64 -21.59
CA PHE A 301 0.16 -3.02 -21.94
C PHE A 301 0.24 -3.14 -23.46
N TYR A 302 1.32 -3.71 -24.00
CA TYR A 302 1.53 -3.93 -25.42
C TYR A 302 1.41 -5.41 -25.75
N GLY A 303 0.29 -5.78 -26.37
CA GLY A 303 0.00 -7.12 -26.86
C GLY A 303 0.07 -7.20 -28.38
N ASP A 304 0.13 -8.42 -28.92
CA ASP A 304 0.22 -8.66 -30.37
C ASP A 304 -1.11 -8.39 -31.11
N GLN A 305 -2.24 -8.29 -30.37
CA GLN A 305 -3.56 -7.96 -30.92
C GLN A 305 -4.03 -6.54 -30.57
N GLY A 306 -3.28 -5.82 -29.75
CA GLY A 306 -3.64 -4.45 -29.37
C GLY A 306 -2.80 -3.87 -28.26
N LYS A 307 -3.05 -2.59 -27.98
CA LYS A 307 -2.43 -1.82 -26.89
C LYS A 307 -3.52 -1.34 -25.94
N LEU A 308 -3.37 -1.60 -24.65
CA LEU A 308 -4.27 -1.14 -23.59
C LEU A 308 -3.54 -0.13 -22.68
N TYR A 309 -4.02 1.10 -22.71
CA TYR A 309 -3.63 2.13 -21.71
C TYR A 309 -4.69 2.20 -20.62
N VAL A 310 -4.29 2.30 -19.35
CA VAL A 310 -5.18 2.49 -18.20
C VAL A 310 -4.58 3.42 -17.17
N ASN A 311 -5.40 4.32 -16.63
CA ASN A 311 -5.12 5.12 -15.46
C ASN A 311 -6.37 5.21 -14.54
N ARG A 312 -6.36 6.08 -13.52
CA ARG A 312 -7.49 6.18 -12.57
C ARG A 312 -8.79 6.70 -13.17
N ASN A 313 -8.71 7.38 -14.32
CA ASN A 313 -9.84 8.09 -14.92
C ASN A 313 -10.37 7.43 -16.18
N ARG A 314 -9.55 6.64 -16.86
CA ARG A 314 -9.93 6.04 -18.15
C ARG A 314 -9.13 4.83 -18.53
N TYR A 315 -9.65 4.08 -19.48
CA TYR A 315 -8.87 3.19 -20.32
C TYR A 315 -9.03 3.53 -21.80
N VAL A 316 -8.02 3.16 -22.59
CA VAL A 316 -8.03 3.21 -24.05
C VAL A 316 -7.43 1.93 -24.58
N PHE A 317 -8.22 1.12 -25.27
CA PHE A 317 -7.75 -0.04 -26.01
C PHE A 317 -7.67 0.28 -27.49
N THR A 318 -6.49 0.16 -28.09
CA THR A 318 -6.25 0.37 -29.52
C THR A 318 -5.94 -0.98 -30.15
N PRO A 319 -6.86 -1.58 -30.92
CA PRO A 319 -6.60 -2.85 -31.60
C PRO A 319 -5.50 -2.71 -32.65
N THR A 320 -4.78 -3.80 -32.94
CA THR A 320 -3.89 -3.89 -34.11
C THR A 320 -4.74 -4.01 -35.38
N GLY A 321 -4.30 -3.40 -36.47
CA GLY A 321 -4.95 -3.49 -37.77
C GLY A 321 -5.31 -2.14 -38.37
N LYS A 322 -5.25 -2.06 -39.69
CA LYS A 322 -5.54 -0.83 -40.44
C LYS A 322 -7.04 -0.51 -40.36
N GLY A 323 -7.38 0.67 -39.83
CA GLY A 323 -8.77 1.13 -39.70
C GLY A 323 -9.51 0.60 -38.45
N ALA A 324 -8.85 -0.07 -37.54
CA ALA A 324 -9.44 -0.48 -36.27
C ALA A 324 -9.63 0.73 -35.34
N GLU A 325 -10.86 0.95 -34.85
CA GLU A 325 -11.19 2.07 -33.99
C GLU A 325 -10.84 1.77 -32.51
N PRO A 326 -10.27 2.75 -31.79
CA PRO A 326 -10.03 2.60 -30.36
C PRO A 326 -11.32 2.46 -29.55
N VAL A 327 -11.29 1.61 -28.53
CA VAL A 327 -12.35 1.51 -27.52
C VAL A 327 -11.87 2.25 -26.25
N GLN A 328 -12.60 3.25 -25.83
CA GLN A 328 -12.24 4.03 -24.65
C GLN A 328 -13.44 4.31 -23.76
N LYS A 329 -13.19 4.50 -22.47
CA LYS A 329 -14.20 4.89 -21.50
C LYS A 329 -13.59 5.71 -20.37
N GLU A 330 -14.28 6.77 -19.98
CA GLU A 330 -13.93 7.63 -18.85
C GLU A 330 -14.66 7.18 -17.59
N PHE A 331 -14.04 7.43 -16.42
CA PHE A 331 -14.58 7.11 -15.11
C PHE A 331 -14.36 8.28 -14.14
N PRO A 332 -15.18 8.43 -13.08
CA PRO A 332 -14.86 9.30 -11.96
C PRO A 332 -13.53 8.86 -11.33
N GLY A 333 -12.64 9.82 -11.07
CA GLY A 333 -11.26 9.50 -10.67
C GLY A 333 -11.05 9.01 -9.22
N ASP A 334 -12.06 9.08 -8.36
CA ASP A 334 -11.95 8.61 -6.96
C ASP A 334 -12.36 7.14 -6.85
N ILE A 335 -11.38 6.31 -6.52
CA ILE A 335 -11.53 4.87 -6.33
C ILE A 335 -11.30 4.46 -4.85
N THR A 336 -11.18 5.44 -3.94
CA THR A 336 -10.90 5.17 -2.52
C THR A 336 -12.13 4.65 -1.81
N ALA A 337 -13.30 5.18 -2.14
CA ALA A 337 -14.58 4.76 -1.55
C ALA A 337 -14.85 3.28 -1.83
N ASP A 338 -14.71 2.81 -3.09
CA ASP A 338 -14.89 1.40 -3.46
C ASP A 338 -13.94 0.49 -2.68
N HIS A 339 -12.72 0.95 -2.46
CA HIS A 339 -11.71 0.18 -1.73
C HIS A 339 -12.00 0.08 -0.23
N VAL A 340 -12.50 1.15 0.38
CA VAL A 340 -12.98 1.14 1.76
C VAL A 340 -14.20 0.23 1.92
N CYS A 341 -15.17 0.29 1.01
CA CYS A 341 -16.33 -0.61 1.00
C CYS A 341 -15.89 -2.08 0.92
N ASN A 342 -14.95 -2.42 0.05
CA ASN A 342 -14.42 -3.78 -0.04
C ASN A 342 -13.81 -4.25 1.29
N PHE A 343 -13.07 -3.41 2.01
CA PHE A 343 -12.55 -3.76 3.34
C PHE A 343 -13.65 -4.05 4.33
N LEU A 344 -14.66 -3.17 4.42
CA LEU A 344 -15.78 -3.32 5.35
C LEU A 344 -16.59 -4.59 5.07
N ASP A 345 -16.85 -4.89 3.80
CA ASP A 345 -17.51 -6.12 3.39
C ASP A 345 -16.71 -7.37 3.75
N CYS A 346 -15.38 -7.30 3.62
CA CYS A 346 -14.50 -8.40 3.99
C CYS A 346 -14.44 -8.59 5.52
N CYS A 347 -14.44 -7.52 6.32
CA CYS A 347 -14.53 -7.61 7.77
C CYS A 347 -15.80 -8.34 8.23
N LYS A 348 -16.93 -8.13 7.55
CA LYS A 348 -18.21 -8.79 7.85
C LYS A 348 -18.26 -10.23 7.32
N SER A 349 -17.92 -10.42 6.05
CA SER A 349 -18.04 -11.70 5.36
C SER A 349 -16.92 -12.68 5.66
N ARG A 350 -15.82 -12.18 6.23
CA ARG A 350 -14.54 -12.92 6.42
C ARG A 350 -13.92 -13.44 5.11
N LYS A 351 -14.38 -12.93 3.95
CA LYS A 351 -13.74 -13.19 2.66
C LYS A 351 -12.46 -12.37 2.53
N ARG A 352 -11.51 -12.90 1.77
CA ARG A 352 -10.26 -12.17 1.48
C ARG A 352 -10.55 -10.92 0.66
N PRO A 353 -9.94 -9.77 0.99
CA PRO A 353 -10.10 -8.54 0.24
C PRO A 353 -9.43 -8.63 -1.14
N LEU A 354 -9.87 -7.77 -2.06
CA LEU A 354 -9.29 -7.67 -3.40
C LEU A 354 -7.80 -7.30 -3.37
N SER A 355 -7.38 -6.57 -2.34
CA SER A 355 -5.98 -6.24 -2.07
C SER A 355 -5.51 -6.90 -0.76
N ASP A 356 -5.63 -8.25 -0.71
CA ASP A 356 -5.14 -9.04 0.43
C ASP A 356 -3.63 -8.84 0.62
N VAL A 357 -3.19 -8.86 1.88
CA VAL A 357 -1.79 -8.67 2.25
C VAL A 357 -0.84 -9.64 1.53
N ALA A 358 -1.28 -10.86 1.21
CA ALA A 358 -0.44 -11.82 0.49
C ALA A 358 -0.24 -11.42 -0.98
N LEU A 359 -1.26 -10.84 -1.64
CA LEU A 359 -1.11 -10.28 -2.99
C LEU A 359 -0.20 -9.06 -2.99
N ALA A 360 -0.38 -8.17 -2.01
CA ALA A 360 0.45 -6.99 -1.84
C ALA A 360 1.91 -7.34 -1.50
N ALA A 361 2.14 -8.45 -0.77
CA ALA A 361 3.48 -8.96 -0.48
C ALA A 361 4.24 -9.35 -1.75
N VAL A 362 3.56 -9.93 -2.75
CA VAL A 362 4.16 -10.22 -4.05
C VAL A 362 4.36 -8.96 -4.88
N SER A 363 3.38 -8.04 -4.89
CA SER A 363 3.45 -6.84 -5.74
C SER A 363 4.38 -5.75 -5.21
N ILE A 364 4.81 -5.81 -3.93
CA ILE A 364 5.83 -4.91 -3.38
C ILE A 364 7.27 -5.37 -3.70
N GLU A 365 7.49 -6.65 -4.02
CA GLU A 365 8.84 -7.16 -4.31
C GLU A 365 9.52 -6.44 -5.49
N PRO A 366 8.89 -6.24 -6.67
CA PRO A 366 9.53 -5.53 -7.77
C PRO A 366 10.03 -4.11 -7.39
N PRO A 367 9.23 -3.22 -6.77
CA PRO A 367 9.73 -1.93 -6.32
C PRO A 367 10.93 -2.03 -5.38
N LEU A 368 10.91 -2.98 -4.43
CA LEU A 368 12.01 -3.17 -3.48
C LEU A 368 13.28 -3.70 -4.15
N LEU A 369 13.14 -4.60 -5.13
CA LEU A 369 14.28 -5.07 -5.95
C LEU A 369 14.89 -3.92 -6.76
N ALA A 370 14.06 -3.02 -7.30
CA ALA A 370 14.55 -1.85 -8.02
C ALA A 370 15.26 -0.85 -7.09
N VAL A 371 14.75 -0.60 -5.88
CA VAL A 371 15.45 0.21 -4.87
C VAL A 371 16.80 -0.43 -4.53
N LYS A 372 16.83 -1.74 -4.30
CA LYS A 372 18.08 -2.49 -4.04
C LYS A 372 19.06 -2.36 -5.21
N SER A 373 18.60 -2.50 -6.45
CA SER A 373 19.41 -2.31 -7.66
C SER A 373 20.00 -0.90 -7.75
N TYR A 374 19.15 0.12 -7.47
CA TYR A 374 19.59 1.52 -7.45
C TYR A 374 20.71 1.76 -6.41
N VAL A 375 20.56 1.22 -5.20
CA VAL A 375 21.53 1.38 -4.11
C VAL A 375 22.83 0.61 -4.40
N GLU A 376 22.73 -0.64 -4.86
CA GLU A 376 23.88 -1.51 -5.11
C GLU A 376 24.53 -1.30 -6.48
N LYS A 377 23.94 -0.48 -7.35
CA LYS A 377 24.42 -0.17 -8.71
C LYS A 377 24.66 -1.40 -9.58
N ARG A 378 23.80 -2.42 -9.43
CA ARG A 378 23.88 -3.67 -10.19
C ARG A 378 22.49 -4.23 -10.48
N ARG A 379 22.39 -5.16 -11.42
CA ARG A 379 21.19 -5.99 -11.60
C ARG A 379 20.99 -6.89 -10.37
N ILE A 380 19.76 -6.98 -9.92
CA ILE A 380 19.36 -7.89 -8.86
C ILE A 380 18.63 -9.07 -9.50
N HIS A 381 19.16 -10.27 -9.30
CA HIS A 381 18.49 -11.53 -9.63
C HIS A 381 17.69 -12.01 -8.44
N PHE A 382 16.52 -12.58 -8.72
CA PHE A 382 15.55 -12.95 -7.67
C PHE A 382 14.93 -14.31 -7.96
N ASP A 383 14.76 -15.12 -6.93
CA ASP A 383 13.97 -16.36 -6.97
C ASP A 383 12.58 -16.10 -6.40
N PRO A 384 11.53 -15.93 -7.23
CA PRO A 384 10.18 -15.65 -6.76
C PRO A 384 9.59 -16.78 -5.92
N GLY A 385 10.02 -18.03 -6.15
CA GLY A 385 9.52 -19.20 -5.42
C GLY A 385 9.98 -19.23 -3.96
N ARG A 386 11.11 -18.58 -3.67
CA ARG A 386 11.71 -18.49 -2.34
C ARG A 386 11.67 -17.08 -1.75
N SER A 387 11.20 -16.10 -2.51
CA SER A 387 11.31 -14.66 -2.19
C SER A 387 12.75 -14.28 -1.81
N LEU A 388 13.74 -14.73 -2.58
CA LEU A 388 15.15 -14.63 -2.26
C LEU A 388 15.96 -13.92 -3.35
N VAL A 389 16.73 -12.91 -2.94
CA VAL A 389 17.74 -12.30 -3.81
C VAL A 389 18.89 -13.28 -4.00
N LEU A 390 19.21 -13.59 -5.26
CA LEU A 390 20.27 -14.50 -5.60
C LEU A 390 21.65 -13.80 -5.50
N PRO A 391 22.72 -14.53 -5.18
CA PRO A 391 24.08 -14.01 -5.27
C PRO A 391 24.38 -13.52 -6.67
N SER A 392 25.27 -12.53 -6.79
CA SER A 392 25.79 -12.02 -8.07
C SER A 392 26.83 -12.95 -8.67
#